data_fe0a99538034853e9425bd51e718bf56
#
_entry.id   fe0a99538034853e9425bd51e718bf56
#
_cell.length_a   1.000
_cell.length_b   1.000
_cell.length_c   1.000
_cell.angle_alpha   90.00
_cell.angle_beta   90.00
_cell.angle_gamma   90.00
#
_symmetry.space_group_name_H-M   'P 1'
#
loop_
_entity.id
_entity.type
_entity.pdbx_description
1 polymer ?
#
loop_
_entity_poly.entity_id
_entity_poly.type
_entity_poly.pdbx_seq_one_letter_code
_entity_poly.pdbx_strand_id
1 'polypeptide(L)'
;MRRSDFIIAPFLRRSNARASWQLLSTVLPIAGLWCLIARIDQSSFSSIEKIFALLPVLGVLTLLSSRAFSLMHDCGHDSLFRWRWLNRSIGFSLGVLNAIPQHPWSIDHAFHHRHNGNWEIYRGPIDVLTLNSYQDLSERNKLFYAISRHWLMLFPGGFFYLVIKPRLALIQSIIEFICSLSVELLDALRKKNFPRNFVFSTRFRLNNSGYGDSFFEVMDLILNNILVIASWIIMSRWLGIGLFLTCYSLVMTASAAIFICLFFVQHNFNGSYASATKNWSNFIGALEGSSNLALPNWLNWFFADISFHSIHHLCDRIPNYNLRACHLQNHHLLENAMILRLEDIPNCFNYILWDEDMQQLTTIAAAKKLGDIAV
;
A
#
# COMPACT_ATOMS: atom_id res chain seq x y z
N MET A 1 -8.58 -2.57 29.58
CA MET A 1 -9.37 -2.09 28.40
C MET A 1 -9.63 -3.26 27.48
N ARG A 2 -10.84 -3.39 26.91
CA ARG A 2 -11.23 -4.47 25.99
C ARG A 2 -11.88 -3.86 24.75
N ARG A 3 -11.88 -4.59 23.62
CA ARG A 3 -12.52 -4.13 22.38
C ARG A 3 -14.01 -3.78 22.55
N SER A 4 -14.70 -4.45 23.47
CA SER A 4 -16.10 -4.18 23.81
C SER A 4 -16.35 -2.82 24.45
N ASP A 5 -15.33 -2.18 24.98
CA ASP A 5 -15.44 -0.89 25.65
C ASP A 5 -15.61 0.26 24.62
N PHE A 6 -15.19 0.01 23.36
CA PHE A 6 -15.28 0.98 22.26
C PHE A 6 -16.69 1.04 21.64
N ILE A 7 -17.19 2.23 21.41
CA ILE A 7 -18.44 2.49 20.69
C ILE A 7 -18.14 2.48 19.19
N ILE A 8 -18.32 1.33 18.53
CA ILE A 8 -17.99 1.13 17.09
C ILE A 8 -19.28 0.99 16.24
N ALA A 9 -20.30 0.30 16.73
CA ALA A 9 -21.46 -0.11 15.94
C ALA A 9 -22.18 1.04 15.17
N PRO A 10 -22.37 2.26 15.71
CA PRO A 10 -22.99 3.36 14.98
C PRO A 10 -22.20 3.79 13.73
N PHE A 11 -20.87 3.61 13.75
CA PHE A 11 -19.94 4.07 12.70
C PHE A 11 -19.75 3.06 11.57
N LEU A 12 -20.29 1.85 11.67
CA LEU A 12 -20.27 0.82 10.63
C LEU A 12 -21.26 1.09 9.48
N ARG A 13 -22.12 2.10 9.61
CA ARG A 13 -23.13 2.41 8.60
C ARG A 13 -22.48 2.98 7.34
N ARG A 14 -22.61 2.26 6.24
CA ARG A 14 -22.09 2.65 4.92
C ARG A 14 -23.12 3.46 4.15
N SER A 15 -22.66 4.47 3.40
CA SER A 15 -23.50 5.35 2.57
C SER A 15 -22.98 5.39 1.14
N ASN A 16 -23.73 4.85 0.19
CA ASN A 16 -23.35 4.92 -1.23
C ASN A 16 -23.27 6.38 -1.72
N ALA A 17 -24.12 7.29 -1.21
CA ALA A 17 -24.07 8.70 -1.60
C ALA A 17 -22.74 9.37 -1.18
N ARG A 18 -22.29 9.16 0.09
CA ARG A 18 -21.00 9.68 0.55
C ARG A 18 -19.84 9.05 -0.21
N ALA A 19 -19.86 7.73 -0.43
CA ALA A 19 -18.86 7.02 -1.20
C ALA A 19 -18.77 7.53 -2.65
N SER A 20 -19.91 7.67 -3.34
CA SER A 20 -19.96 8.22 -4.69
C SER A 20 -19.46 9.66 -4.77
N TRP A 21 -19.80 10.50 -3.79
CA TRP A 21 -19.27 11.87 -3.71
C TRP A 21 -17.74 11.87 -3.58
N GLN A 22 -17.17 11.04 -2.70
CA GLN A 22 -15.73 10.93 -2.56
C GLN A 22 -15.06 10.43 -3.85
N LEU A 23 -15.65 9.44 -4.51
CA LEU A 23 -15.15 8.93 -5.79
C LEU A 23 -15.17 10.02 -6.86
N LEU A 24 -16.32 10.67 -7.08
CA LEU A 24 -16.47 11.71 -8.10
C LEU A 24 -15.57 12.92 -7.83
N SER A 25 -15.51 13.40 -6.58
CA SER A 25 -14.63 14.50 -6.18
C SER A 25 -13.14 14.16 -6.25
N THR A 26 -12.77 12.91 -6.51
CA THR A 26 -11.41 12.46 -6.74
C THR A 26 -11.14 12.24 -8.23
N VAL A 27 -11.95 11.42 -8.89
CA VAL A 27 -11.70 10.98 -10.28
C VAL A 27 -11.94 12.09 -11.30
N LEU A 28 -12.99 12.90 -11.12
CA LEU A 28 -13.27 14.00 -12.06
C LEU A 28 -12.17 15.08 -12.06
N PRO A 29 -11.67 15.56 -10.90
CA PRO A 29 -10.51 16.45 -10.89
C PRO A 29 -9.25 15.82 -11.47
N ILE A 30 -8.97 14.54 -11.24
CA ILE A 30 -7.83 13.84 -11.88
C ILE A 30 -7.95 13.95 -13.40
N ALA A 31 -9.12 13.61 -13.96
CA ALA A 31 -9.35 13.72 -15.40
C ALA A 31 -9.20 15.15 -15.90
N GLY A 32 -9.78 16.14 -15.17
CA GLY A 32 -9.64 17.56 -15.48
C GLY A 32 -8.20 18.06 -15.47
N LEU A 33 -7.38 17.60 -14.53
CA LEU A 33 -5.97 17.96 -14.45
C LEU A 33 -5.15 17.37 -15.62
N TRP A 34 -5.44 16.17 -16.06
CA TRP A 34 -4.83 15.63 -17.29
C TRP A 34 -5.23 16.43 -18.53
N CYS A 35 -6.49 16.87 -18.63
CA CYS A 35 -6.90 17.80 -19.67
C CYS A 35 -6.18 19.15 -19.57
N LEU A 36 -5.94 19.65 -18.36
CA LEU A 36 -5.20 20.90 -18.13
C LEU A 36 -3.73 20.77 -18.54
N ILE A 37 -3.08 19.64 -18.26
CA ILE A 37 -1.71 19.32 -18.74
C ILE A 37 -1.67 19.41 -20.26
N ALA A 38 -2.63 18.80 -20.97
CA ALA A 38 -2.72 18.89 -22.44
C ALA A 38 -2.89 20.34 -22.93
N ARG A 39 -3.69 21.15 -22.24
CA ARG A 39 -3.88 22.58 -22.58
C ARG A 39 -2.63 23.42 -22.34
N ILE A 40 -1.91 23.19 -21.25
CA ILE A 40 -0.64 23.85 -20.97
C ILE A 40 0.39 23.51 -22.05
N ASP A 41 0.47 22.25 -22.45
CA ASP A 41 1.40 21.81 -23.49
C ASP A 41 1.12 22.47 -24.84
N GLN A 42 -0.16 22.62 -25.22
CA GLN A 42 -0.61 23.24 -26.46
C GLN A 42 -0.59 24.78 -26.40
N SER A 43 -0.32 25.39 -25.26
CA SER A 43 -0.29 26.86 -25.12
C SER A 43 0.92 27.48 -25.82
N SER A 44 0.83 28.78 -26.05
CA SER A 44 1.94 29.59 -26.57
C SER A 44 3.02 29.93 -25.52
N PHE A 45 2.92 29.37 -24.32
CA PHE A 45 3.91 29.56 -23.25
C PHE A 45 5.30 29.09 -23.68
N SER A 46 6.31 29.77 -23.22
CA SER A 46 7.70 29.31 -23.32
C SER A 46 7.89 28.02 -22.52
N SER A 47 8.95 27.27 -22.78
CA SER A 47 9.25 26.03 -22.07
C SER A 47 9.33 26.21 -20.54
N ILE A 48 9.88 27.35 -20.10
CA ILE A 48 10.00 27.69 -18.68
C ILE A 48 8.62 27.95 -18.07
N GLU A 49 7.78 28.75 -18.73
CA GLU A 49 6.41 29.03 -18.27
C GLU A 49 5.57 27.73 -18.19
N LYS A 50 5.70 26.81 -19.16
CA LYS A 50 5.03 25.51 -19.12
C LYS A 50 5.45 24.72 -17.89
N ILE A 51 6.76 24.66 -17.57
CA ILE A 51 7.26 23.97 -16.37
C ILE A 51 6.62 24.57 -15.11
N PHE A 52 6.66 25.90 -14.95
CA PHE A 52 6.06 26.56 -13.77
C PHE A 52 4.55 26.34 -13.68
N ALA A 53 3.83 26.31 -14.80
CA ALA A 53 2.41 26.04 -14.83
C ALA A 53 2.09 24.55 -14.50
N LEU A 54 2.95 23.61 -14.90
CA LEU A 54 2.76 22.18 -14.63
C LEU A 54 3.02 21.82 -13.17
N LEU A 55 3.97 22.46 -12.47
CA LEU A 55 4.33 22.10 -11.09
C LEU A 55 3.13 22.02 -10.14
N PRO A 56 2.28 23.06 -10.00
CA PRO A 56 1.11 23.00 -9.12
C PRO A 56 0.08 21.96 -9.58
N VAL A 57 -0.08 21.77 -10.90
CA VAL A 57 -0.99 20.76 -11.47
C VAL A 57 -0.54 19.35 -11.09
N LEU A 58 0.76 19.06 -11.22
CA LEU A 58 1.34 17.77 -10.82
C LEU A 58 1.27 17.56 -9.31
N GLY A 59 1.46 18.62 -8.51
CA GLY A 59 1.30 18.57 -7.05
C GLY A 59 -0.11 18.17 -6.64
N VAL A 60 -1.14 18.81 -7.19
CA VAL A 60 -2.54 18.47 -6.90
C VAL A 60 -2.89 17.08 -7.43
N LEU A 61 -2.42 16.72 -8.63
CA LEU A 61 -2.62 15.41 -9.22
C LEU A 61 -1.99 14.29 -8.36
N THR A 62 -0.82 14.54 -7.79
CA THR A 62 -0.15 13.64 -6.83
C THR A 62 -1.00 13.41 -5.59
N LEU A 63 -1.52 14.46 -4.97
CA LEU A 63 -2.38 14.35 -3.79
C LEU A 63 -3.71 13.63 -4.10
N LEU A 64 -4.32 13.89 -5.26
CA LEU A 64 -5.53 13.20 -5.70
C LEU A 64 -5.27 11.72 -6.03
N SER A 65 -4.10 11.39 -6.59
CA SER A 65 -3.69 9.99 -6.82
C SER A 65 -3.50 9.25 -5.49
N SER A 66 -2.90 9.91 -4.49
CA SER A 66 -2.81 9.37 -3.13
C SER A 66 -4.20 9.16 -2.51
N ARG A 67 -5.15 10.09 -2.75
CA ARG A 67 -6.54 9.93 -2.32
C ARG A 67 -7.23 8.76 -3.03
N ALA A 68 -7.01 8.60 -4.33
CA ALA A 68 -7.55 7.47 -5.09
C ALA A 68 -7.05 6.13 -4.50
N PHE A 69 -5.79 6.07 -4.05
CA PHE A 69 -5.25 4.90 -3.34
C PHE A 69 -5.96 4.67 -2.00
N SER A 70 -6.19 5.71 -1.20
CA SER A 70 -6.91 5.60 0.07
C SER A 70 -8.36 5.12 -0.10
N LEU A 71 -9.04 5.55 -1.18
CA LEU A 71 -10.39 5.02 -1.52
C LEU A 71 -10.34 3.57 -2.00
N MET A 72 -9.29 3.19 -2.77
CA MET A 72 -9.04 1.80 -3.15
C MET A 72 -8.82 0.90 -1.93
N HIS A 73 -8.05 1.39 -0.96
CA HIS A 73 -7.81 0.73 0.32
C HIS A 73 -9.13 0.41 1.05
N ASP A 74 -10.03 1.38 1.21
CA ASP A 74 -11.34 1.17 1.84
C ASP A 74 -12.23 0.19 1.04
N CYS A 75 -12.13 0.22 -0.28
CA CYS A 75 -12.78 -0.79 -1.11
C CYS A 75 -12.25 -2.20 -0.81
N GLY A 76 -10.94 -2.34 -0.51
CA GLY A 76 -10.33 -3.61 -0.11
C GLY A 76 -10.89 -4.19 1.19
N HIS A 77 -11.27 -3.33 2.14
CA HIS A 77 -11.96 -3.71 3.37
C HIS A 77 -13.48 -3.90 3.22
N ASP A 78 -14.01 -3.80 2.00
CA ASP A 78 -15.45 -3.78 1.76
C ASP A 78 -16.18 -2.66 2.57
N SER A 79 -15.47 -1.58 2.96
CA SER A 79 -15.97 -0.56 3.88
C SER A 79 -16.55 0.68 3.20
N LEU A 80 -16.10 1.05 2.00
CA LEU A 80 -16.45 2.31 1.35
C LEU A 80 -17.93 2.36 0.92
N PHE A 81 -18.39 1.36 0.15
CA PHE A 81 -19.76 1.25 -0.34
C PHE A 81 -20.57 0.23 0.47
N ARG A 82 -21.91 0.40 0.45
CA ARG A 82 -22.83 -0.55 1.10
C ARG A 82 -22.79 -1.92 0.43
N TRP A 83 -22.66 -1.97 -0.90
CA TRP A 83 -22.69 -3.20 -1.68
C TRP A 83 -21.29 -3.70 -1.98
N ARG A 84 -21.05 -4.97 -1.71
CA ARG A 84 -19.75 -5.61 -1.89
C ARG A 84 -19.26 -5.59 -3.33
N TRP A 85 -20.17 -5.79 -4.29
CA TRP A 85 -19.82 -5.74 -5.71
C TRP A 85 -19.31 -4.36 -6.14
N LEU A 86 -19.87 -3.26 -5.58
CA LEU A 86 -19.36 -1.91 -5.84
C LEU A 86 -17.95 -1.72 -5.28
N ASN A 87 -17.68 -2.17 -4.05
CA ASN A 87 -16.33 -2.11 -3.50
C ASN A 87 -15.33 -2.86 -4.40
N ARG A 88 -15.68 -4.04 -4.89
CA ARG A 88 -14.83 -4.82 -5.80
C ARG A 88 -14.60 -4.11 -7.14
N SER A 89 -15.67 -3.65 -7.81
CA SER A 89 -15.56 -3.02 -9.12
C SER A 89 -14.86 -1.66 -9.06
N ILE A 90 -15.20 -0.82 -8.09
CA ILE A 90 -14.57 0.49 -7.91
C ILE A 90 -13.15 0.33 -7.40
N GLY A 91 -12.90 -0.60 -6.44
CA GLY A 91 -11.56 -0.92 -5.97
C GLY A 91 -10.65 -1.37 -7.10
N PHE A 92 -11.12 -2.26 -7.98
CA PHE A 92 -10.39 -2.67 -9.18
C PHE A 92 -10.08 -1.47 -10.10
N SER A 93 -11.07 -0.61 -10.38
CA SER A 93 -10.88 0.57 -11.25
C SER A 93 -9.87 1.56 -10.66
N LEU A 94 -9.92 1.79 -9.33
CA LEU A 94 -8.94 2.61 -8.63
C LEU A 94 -7.56 1.91 -8.58
N GLY A 95 -7.52 0.59 -8.55
CA GLY A 95 -6.31 -0.21 -8.69
C GLY A 95 -5.66 -0.01 -10.07
N VAL A 96 -6.45 0.04 -11.15
CA VAL A 96 -5.95 0.38 -12.50
C VAL A 96 -5.40 1.80 -12.53
N LEU A 97 -6.08 2.77 -11.90
CA LEU A 97 -5.60 4.15 -11.81
C LEU A 97 -4.26 4.26 -11.07
N ASN A 98 -4.06 3.46 -10.02
CA ASN A 98 -2.83 3.40 -9.22
C ASN A 98 -1.83 2.36 -9.73
N ALA A 99 -2.09 1.73 -10.87
CA ALA A 99 -1.25 0.70 -11.50
C ALA A 99 -0.95 -0.51 -10.59
N ILE A 100 -1.82 -0.85 -9.65
CA ILE A 100 -1.65 -1.98 -8.73
C ILE A 100 -2.88 -2.92 -8.79
N PRO A 101 -2.69 -4.26 -8.85
CA PRO A 101 -3.78 -5.22 -8.70
C PRO A 101 -4.41 -5.11 -7.30
N GLN A 102 -5.67 -4.68 -7.25
CA GLN A 102 -6.33 -4.32 -5.99
C GLN A 102 -6.66 -5.54 -5.14
N HIS A 103 -7.11 -6.63 -5.75
CA HIS A 103 -7.57 -7.80 -4.99
C HIS A 103 -6.43 -8.51 -4.23
N PRO A 104 -5.29 -8.89 -4.86
CA PRO A 104 -4.16 -9.45 -4.12
C PRO A 104 -3.61 -8.47 -3.08
N TRP A 105 -3.52 -7.18 -3.43
CA TRP A 105 -3.11 -6.16 -2.49
C TRP A 105 -4.01 -6.13 -1.24
N SER A 106 -5.33 -6.23 -1.40
CA SER A 106 -6.29 -6.21 -0.30
C SER A 106 -6.19 -7.44 0.61
N ILE A 107 -5.80 -8.60 0.07
CA ILE A 107 -5.56 -9.82 0.85
C ILE A 107 -4.34 -9.66 1.75
N ASP A 108 -3.22 -9.17 1.21
CA ASP A 108 -2.00 -8.90 1.97
C ASP A 108 -2.25 -7.82 3.04
N HIS A 109 -3.00 -6.78 2.69
CA HIS A 109 -3.34 -5.72 3.63
C HIS A 109 -4.29 -6.20 4.75
N ALA A 110 -5.25 -7.05 4.44
CA ALA A 110 -6.09 -7.68 5.46
C ALA A 110 -5.30 -8.64 6.37
N PHE A 111 -4.24 -9.28 5.84
CA PHE A 111 -3.32 -10.07 6.65
C PHE A 111 -2.52 -9.16 7.60
N HIS A 112 -2.02 -8.02 7.11
CA HIS A 112 -1.36 -7.01 7.92
C HIS A 112 -2.24 -6.54 9.09
N HIS A 113 -3.51 -6.18 8.87
CA HIS A 113 -4.45 -5.81 9.93
C HIS A 113 -4.63 -6.89 10.99
N ARG A 114 -4.69 -8.15 10.57
CA ARG A 114 -4.88 -9.27 11.50
C ARG A 114 -3.67 -9.56 12.36
N HIS A 115 -2.45 -9.20 11.91
CA HIS A 115 -1.19 -9.62 12.53
C HIS A 115 -0.25 -8.45 12.82
N ASN A 116 -0.77 -7.22 12.86
CA ASN A 116 0.05 -6.05 13.16
C ASN A 116 0.78 -6.19 14.50
N GLY A 117 2.09 -5.91 14.51
CA GLY A 117 2.95 -6.08 15.68
C GLY A 117 3.39 -7.51 16.00
N ASN A 118 3.05 -8.50 15.19
CA ASN A 118 3.58 -9.87 15.33
C ASN A 118 4.82 -10.04 14.46
N TRP A 119 6.01 -10.06 15.06
CA TRP A 119 7.28 -10.11 14.27
C TRP A 119 7.54 -11.45 13.59
N GLU A 120 6.96 -12.56 14.07
CA GLU A 120 7.21 -13.90 13.49
C GLU A 120 6.50 -14.09 12.14
N ILE A 121 5.34 -13.44 11.97
CA ILE A 121 4.50 -13.60 10.77
C ILE A 121 4.17 -12.24 10.11
N TYR A 122 4.90 -11.19 10.49
CA TYR A 122 4.67 -9.85 9.96
C TYR A 122 4.78 -9.82 8.44
N ARG A 123 3.80 -9.16 7.82
CA ARG A 123 3.81 -8.80 6.39
C ARG A 123 3.48 -7.32 6.29
N GLY A 124 4.45 -6.54 5.99
CA GLY A 124 4.32 -5.11 5.75
C GLY A 124 4.93 -4.71 4.41
N PRO A 125 4.87 -3.43 4.07
CA PRO A 125 5.47 -2.91 2.83
C PRO A 125 7.01 -3.09 2.82
N ILE A 126 7.62 -3.24 3.98
CA ILE A 126 9.06 -3.44 4.17
C ILE A 126 9.26 -4.49 5.27
N ASP A 127 10.10 -5.49 5.02
CA ASP A 127 10.47 -6.48 6.02
C ASP A 127 11.29 -5.83 7.13
N VAL A 128 10.94 -6.13 8.38
CA VAL A 128 11.63 -5.66 9.58
C VAL A 128 12.32 -6.85 10.22
N LEU A 129 13.64 -6.76 10.42
CA LEU A 129 14.42 -7.80 11.10
C LEU A 129 14.34 -7.64 12.61
N THR A 130 14.50 -8.76 13.33
CA THR A 130 14.77 -8.70 14.75
C THR A 130 16.17 -8.17 15.00
N LEU A 131 16.40 -7.63 16.20
CA LEU A 131 17.70 -7.13 16.63
C LEU A 131 18.79 -8.21 16.47
N ASN A 132 18.51 -9.42 16.93
CA ASN A 132 19.43 -10.55 16.84
C ASN A 132 19.74 -10.90 15.39
N SER A 133 18.71 -11.04 14.54
CA SER A 133 18.90 -11.31 13.10
C SER A 133 19.70 -10.21 12.40
N TYR A 134 19.57 -8.95 12.81
CA TYR A 134 20.36 -7.84 12.27
C TYR A 134 21.82 -7.91 12.71
N GLN A 135 22.09 -8.26 13.97
CA GLN A 135 23.46 -8.40 14.50
C GLN A 135 24.24 -9.49 13.78
N ASP A 136 23.58 -10.60 13.40
CA ASP A 136 24.17 -11.71 12.67
C ASP A 136 24.52 -11.41 11.20
N LEU A 137 24.05 -10.28 10.66
CA LEU A 137 24.36 -9.89 9.29
C LEU A 137 25.81 -9.48 9.13
N SER A 138 26.38 -9.77 7.93
CA SER A 138 27.65 -9.17 7.53
C SER A 138 27.53 -7.64 7.42
N GLU A 139 28.64 -6.91 7.60
CA GLU A 139 28.66 -5.44 7.52
C GLU A 139 28.10 -4.92 6.17
N ARG A 140 28.36 -5.61 5.08
CA ARG A 140 27.77 -5.30 3.77
C ARG A 140 26.24 -5.40 3.79
N ASN A 141 25.70 -6.44 4.40
CA ASN A 141 24.25 -6.66 4.49
C ASN A 141 23.60 -5.67 5.46
N LYS A 142 24.27 -5.30 6.56
CA LYS A 142 23.83 -4.23 7.46
C LYS A 142 23.73 -2.89 6.73
N LEU A 143 24.74 -2.55 5.92
CA LEU A 143 24.71 -1.34 5.11
C LEU A 143 23.57 -1.37 4.07
N PHE A 144 23.38 -2.48 3.37
CA PHE A 144 22.30 -2.66 2.42
C PHE A 144 20.93 -2.55 3.10
N TYR A 145 20.78 -3.15 4.29
CA TYR A 145 19.56 -3.05 5.10
C TYR A 145 19.25 -1.59 5.45
N ALA A 146 20.21 -0.83 5.94
CA ALA A 146 20.07 0.58 6.29
C ALA A 146 19.72 1.45 5.08
N ILE A 147 20.39 1.26 3.93
CA ILE A 147 20.14 2.01 2.69
C ILE A 147 18.73 1.71 2.18
N SER A 148 18.33 0.44 2.12
CA SER A 148 17.02 0.03 1.57
C SER A 148 15.83 0.55 2.38
N ARG A 149 16.04 0.98 3.62
CA ARG A 149 15.02 1.52 4.53
C ARG A 149 15.14 3.03 4.74
N HIS A 150 16.10 3.66 4.07
CA HIS A 150 16.23 5.10 4.10
C HIS A 150 15.03 5.78 3.41
N TRP A 151 14.55 6.88 3.96
CA TRP A 151 13.36 7.59 3.44
C TRP A 151 13.43 7.95 1.94
N LEU A 152 14.63 8.19 1.40
CA LEU A 152 14.80 8.43 -0.04
C LEU A 152 14.38 7.23 -0.91
N MET A 153 14.43 6.01 -0.36
CA MET A 153 14.00 4.81 -1.08
C MET A 153 12.47 4.73 -1.25
N LEU A 154 11.69 5.56 -0.56
CA LEU A 154 10.26 5.68 -0.80
C LEU A 154 9.94 6.05 -2.25
N PHE A 155 10.76 6.86 -2.90
CA PHE A 155 10.54 7.31 -4.28
C PHE A 155 10.76 6.18 -5.30
N PRO A 156 11.97 5.62 -5.47
CA PRO A 156 12.18 4.52 -6.41
C PRO A 156 11.45 3.25 -5.98
N GLY A 157 11.41 2.94 -4.68
CA GLY A 157 10.74 1.76 -4.15
C GLY A 157 9.22 1.84 -4.33
N GLY A 158 8.61 3.00 -4.11
CA GLY A 158 7.19 3.21 -4.33
C GLY A 158 6.80 3.08 -5.80
N PHE A 159 7.56 3.70 -6.70
CA PHE A 159 7.34 3.54 -8.13
C PHE A 159 7.50 2.07 -8.57
N PHE A 160 8.56 1.41 -8.10
CA PHE A 160 8.75 -0.03 -8.35
C PHE A 160 7.56 -0.85 -7.85
N TYR A 161 7.11 -0.61 -6.62
CA TYR A 161 6.02 -1.35 -6.00
C TYR A 161 4.70 -1.24 -6.75
N LEU A 162 4.32 -0.02 -7.16
CA LEU A 162 3.06 0.21 -7.88
C LEU A 162 3.16 -0.13 -9.37
N VAL A 163 4.22 0.39 -10.02
CA VAL A 163 4.26 0.44 -11.48
C VAL A 163 5.04 -0.72 -12.07
N ILE A 164 6.13 -1.15 -11.46
CA ILE A 164 7.01 -2.17 -12.05
C ILE A 164 6.70 -3.58 -11.55
N LYS A 165 6.61 -3.77 -10.23
CA LYS A 165 6.42 -5.09 -9.62
C LYS A 165 5.25 -5.89 -10.21
N PRO A 166 4.03 -5.34 -10.39
CA PRO A 166 2.92 -6.10 -10.95
C PRO A 166 3.13 -6.52 -12.42
N ARG A 167 3.89 -5.75 -13.19
CA ARG A 167 4.24 -6.09 -14.60
C ARG A 167 5.24 -7.22 -14.64
N LEU A 168 6.28 -7.14 -13.79
CA LEU A 168 7.25 -8.23 -13.64
C LEU A 168 6.59 -9.51 -13.10
N ALA A 169 5.69 -9.40 -12.15
CA ALA A 169 4.94 -10.53 -11.62
C ALA A 169 4.12 -11.24 -12.71
N LEU A 170 3.45 -10.50 -13.61
CA LEU A 170 2.74 -11.10 -14.73
C LEU A 170 3.69 -11.81 -15.71
N ILE A 171 4.81 -11.17 -16.06
CA ILE A 171 5.82 -11.78 -16.96
C ILE A 171 6.36 -13.07 -16.34
N GLN A 172 6.77 -13.04 -15.08
CA GLN A 172 7.24 -14.21 -14.35
C GLN A 172 6.21 -15.33 -14.35
N SER A 173 4.95 -15.00 -14.07
CA SER A 173 3.85 -15.95 -14.05
C SER A 173 3.61 -16.63 -15.40
N ILE A 174 3.71 -15.86 -16.48
CA ILE A 174 3.60 -16.39 -17.84
C ILE A 174 4.78 -17.34 -18.14
N ILE A 175 6.00 -16.98 -17.77
CA ILE A 175 7.18 -17.82 -17.97
C ILE A 175 7.04 -19.13 -17.17
N GLU A 176 6.67 -19.07 -15.89
CA GLU A 176 6.46 -20.25 -15.04
C GLU A 176 5.37 -21.17 -15.61
N PHE A 177 4.26 -20.59 -16.10
CA PHE A 177 3.20 -21.34 -16.75
C PHE A 177 3.68 -22.06 -18.02
N ILE A 178 4.40 -21.37 -18.89
CA ILE A 178 4.94 -21.96 -20.14
C ILE A 178 5.93 -23.08 -19.80
N CYS A 179 6.83 -22.86 -18.84
CA CYS A 179 7.77 -23.87 -18.40
C CYS A 179 7.07 -25.11 -17.84
N SER A 180 6.10 -24.93 -16.95
CA SER A 180 5.29 -26.01 -16.38
C SER A 180 4.54 -26.80 -17.46
N LEU A 181 3.88 -26.09 -18.39
CA LEU A 181 3.17 -26.70 -19.52
C LEU A 181 4.12 -27.50 -20.40
N SER A 182 5.33 -26.98 -20.66
CA SER A 182 6.34 -27.66 -21.48
C SER A 182 6.83 -28.96 -20.82
N VAL A 183 7.07 -28.95 -19.50
CA VAL A 183 7.47 -30.14 -18.74
C VAL A 183 6.37 -31.20 -18.77
N GLU A 184 5.12 -30.82 -18.52
CA GLU A 184 3.98 -31.73 -18.55
C GLU A 184 3.75 -32.32 -19.95
N LEU A 185 3.91 -31.50 -21.01
CA LEU A 185 3.81 -31.95 -22.38
C LEU A 185 4.90 -32.97 -22.72
N LEU A 186 6.15 -32.71 -22.35
CA LEU A 186 7.26 -33.66 -22.58
C LEU A 186 7.04 -34.95 -21.82
N ASP A 187 6.52 -34.91 -20.60
CA ASP A 187 6.22 -36.11 -19.81
C ASP A 187 5.05 -36.91 -20.41
N ALA A 188 4.00 -36.24 -20.86
CA ALA A 188 2.88 -36.87 -21.58
C ALA A 188 3.34 -37.55 -22.88
N LEU A 189 4.23 -36.91 -23.64
CA LEU A 189 4.81 -37.46 -24.86
C LEU A 189 5.67 -38.71 -24.56
N ARG A 190 6.51 -38.64 -23.51
CA ARG A 190 7.35 -39.78 -23.08
C ARG A 190 6.51 -40.98 -22.62
N LYS A 191 5.45 -40.74 -21.87
CA LYS A 191 4.56 -41.77 -21.35
C LYS A 191 3.49 -42.22 -22.34
N LYS A 192 3.40 -41.61 -23.54
CA LYS A 192 2.35 -41.84 -24.55
C LYS A 192 0.93 -41.78 -23.96
N ASN A 193 0.75 -40.97 -22.92
CA ASN A 193 -0.51 -40.85 -22.21
C ASN A 193 -0.86 -39.34 -22.05
N PHE A 194 -1.83 -38.89 -22.85
CA PHE A 194 -2.34 -37.54 -22.79
C PHE A 194 -3.56 -37.47 -21.87
N PRO A 195 -3.50 -36.77 -20.72
CA PRO A 195 -4.70 -36.57 -19.90
C PRO A 195 -5.80 -35.85 -20.70
N ARG A 196 -7.04 -36.29 -20.59
CA ARG A 196 -8.20 -35.66 -21.29
C ARG A 196 -8.33 -34.15 -21.01
N ASN A 197 -7.80 -33.66 -19.89
CA ASN A 197 -7.86 -32.27 -19.45
C ASN A 197 -6.47 -31.65 -19.30
N PHE A 198 -5.53 -31.96 -20.18
CA PHE A 198 -4.13 -31.57 -20.11
C PHE A 198 -3.91 -30.06 -19.83
N VAL A 199 -4.62 -29.18 -20.54
CA VAL A 199 -4.50 -27.73 -20.38
C VAL A 199 -5.13 -27.23 -19.07
N PHE A 200 -6.15 -27.91 -18.55
CA PHE A 200 -6.86 -27.51 -17.33
C PHE A 200 -6.24 -28.12 -16.04
N SER A 201 -5.39 -29.14 -16.17
CA SER A 201 -4.67 -29.73 -15.05
C SER A 201 -3.40 -28.96 -14.69
N THR A 202 -2.82 -28.25 -15.66
CA THR A 202 -1.70 -27.33 -15.43
C THR A 202 -2.25 -26.13 -14.64
N ARG A 203 -2.16 -26.19 -13.32
CA ARG A 203 -2.57 -25.08 -12.47
C ARG A 203 -1.64 -23.90 -12.71
N PHE A 204 -2.22 -22.77 -13.06
CA PHE A 204 -1.55 -21.48 -13.10
C PHE A 204 -1.17 -21.13 -11.64
N ARG A 205 -0.07 -21.70 -11.14
CA ARG A 205 0.46 -21.43 -9.80
C ARG A 205 1.52 -20.35 -9.92
N LEU A 206 1.25 -19.20 -9.34
CA LEU A 206 2.18 -18.11 -9.17
C LEU A 206 3.02 -18.34 -7.91
N ASN A 207 3.88 -19.35 -7.92
CA ASN A 207 4.59 -19.83 -6.71
C ASN A 207 5.53 -18.79 -6.09
N ASN A 208 6.01 -17.79 -6.84
CA ASN A 208 7.07 -16.87 -6.37
C ASN A 208 6.72 -15.38 -6.47
N SER A 209 5.58 -15.00 -7.02
CA SER A 209 5.27 -13.59 -7.29
C SER A 209 4.56 -12.84 -6.16
N GLY A 210 4.12 -13.55 -5.11
CA GLY A 210 3.25 -12.98 -4.07
C GLY A 210 1.83 -12.66 -4.55
N TYR A 211 1.47 -13.05 -5.78
CA TYR A 211 0.14 -12.95 -6.36
C TYR A 211 -0.30 -14.35 -6.83
N GLY A 212 -1.49 -14.81 -6.47
CA GLY A 212 -2.07 -15.90 -7.22
C GLY A 212 -2.38 -17.20 -6.52
N ASP A 213 -2.73 -17.15 -5.25
CA ASP A 213 -3.28 -18.33 -4.55
C ASP A 213 -4.72 -18.65 -5.02
N SER A 214 -5.39 -17.70 -5.68
CA SER A 214 -6.76 -17.87 -6.17
C SER A 214 -6.93 -17.43 -7.62
N PHE A 215 -7.96 -17.98 -8.27
CA PHE A 215 -8.37 -17.57 -9.62
C PHE A 215 -8.63 -16.06 -9.72
N PHE A 216 -9.24 -15.48 -8.70
CA PHE A 216 -9.57 -14.04 -8.70
C PHE A 216 -8.32 -13.16 -8.62
N GLU A 217 -7.28 -13.57 -7.90
CA GLU A 217 -6.02 -12.83 -7.85
C GLU A 217 -5.30 -12.84 -9.20
N VAL A 218 -5.27 -14.01 -9.86
CA VAL A 218 -4.69 -14.15 -11.19
C VAL A 218 -5.44 -13.29 -12.21
N MET A 219 -6.77 -13.33 -12.20
CA MET A 219 -7.59 -12.53 -13.09
C MET A 219 -7.43 -11.03 -12.85
N ASP A 220 -7.36 -10.60 -11.59
CA ASP A 220 -7.10 -9.21 -11.24
C ASP A 220 -5.72 -8.76 -11.73
N LEU A 221 -4.68 -9.57 -11.54
CA LEU A 221 -3.34 -9.30 -12.05
C LEU A 221 -3.32 -9.14 -13.58
N ILE A 222 -3.95 -10.06 -14.32
CA ILE A 222 -3.99 -10.04 -15.78
C ILE A 222 -4.77 -8.81 -16.27
N LEU A 223 -6.00 -8.63 -15.80
CA LEU A 223 -6.87 -7.53 -16.25
C LEU A 223 -6.31 -6.16 -15.85
N ASN A 224 -5.75 -6.02 -14.64
CA ASN A 224 -5.08 -4.80 -14.24
C ASN A 224 -3.93 -4.46 -15.20
N ASN A 225 -3.06 -5.41 -15.53
CA ASN A 225 -1.96 -5.18 -16.46
C ASN A 225 -2.43 -4.78 -17.85
N ILE A 226 -3.45 -5.45 -18.40
CA ILE A 226 -4.01 -5.12 -19.72
C ILE A 226 -4.54 -3.69 -19.71
N LEU A 227 -5.35 -3.31 -18.71
CA LEU A 227 -5.99 -2.00 -18.67
C LEU A 227 -4.99 -0.88 -18.37
N VAL A 228 -3.98 -1.13 -17.52
CA VAL A 228 -2.90 -0.15 -17.26
C VAL A 228 -2.08 0.09 -18.53
N ILE A 229 -1.65 -0.95 -19.24
CA ILE A 229 -0.89 -0.80 -20.48
C ILE A 229 -1.75 -0.13 -21.57
N ALA A 230 -3.03 -0.50 -21.69
CA ALA A 230 -3.94 0.16 -22.60
C ALA A 230 -4.11 1.65 -22.28
N SER A 231 -4.24 2.01 -21.00
CA SER A 231 -4.30 3.41 -20.56
C SER A 231 -3.03 4.17 -20.91
N TRP A 232 -1.84 3.58 -20.72
CA TRP A 232 -0.57 4.20 -21.10
C TRP A 232 -0.47 4.44 -22.62
N ILE A 233 -0.92 3.50 -23.43
CA ILE A 233 -0.94 3.66 -24.90
C ILE A 233 -1.89 4.80 -25.28
N ILE A 234 -3.11 4.83 -24.74
CA ILE A 234 -4.11 5.88 -25.02
C ILE A 234 -3.57 7.26 -24.60
N MET A 235 -3.05 7.37 -23.37
CA MET A 235 -2.53 8.63 -22.85
C MET A 235 -1.29 9.10 -23.61
N SER A 236 -0.39 8.18 -23.99
CA SER A 236 0.78 8.50 -24.80
C SER A 236 0.42 8.99 -26.21
N ARG A 237 -0.64 8.45 -26.80
CA ARG A 237 -1.16 8.94 -28.11
C ARG A 237 -1.82 10.31 -27.98
N TRP A 238 -2.48 10.58 -26.89
CA TRP A 238 -3.17 11.85 -26.66
C TRP A 238 -2.21 12.99 -26.31
N LEU A 239 -1.26 12.77 -25.40
CA LEU A 239 -0.35 13.81 -24.85
C LEU A 239 1.02 13.82 -25.52
N GLY A 240 1.35 12.80 -26.30
CA GLY A 240 2.73 12.50 -26.67
C GLY A 240 3.46 11.70 -25.59
N ILE A 241 4.26 10.72 -26.04
CA ILE A 241 4.91 9.77 -25.15
C ILE A 241 5.84 10.43 -24.11
N GLY A 242 6.60 11.46 -24.51
CA GLY A 242 7.55 12.15 -23.62
C GLY A 242 6.84 12.89 -22.48
N LEU A 243 5.84 13.72 -22.80
CA LEU A 243 5.08 14.46 -21.79
C LEU A 243 4.33 13.52 -20.85
N PHE A 244 3.64 12.54 -21.42
CA PHE A 244 2.87 11.57 -20.62
C PHE A 244 3.78 10.82 -19.66
N LEU A 245 4.85 10.18 -20.14
CA LEU A 245 5.74 9.38 -19.28
C LEU A 245 6.41 10.23 -18.20
N THR A 246 6.81 11.46 -18.51
CA THR A 246 7.40 12.38 -17.52
C THR A 246 6.39 12.73 -16.43
N CYS A 247 5.20 13.23 -16.79
CA CYS A 247 4.18 13.62 -15.82
C CYS A 247 3.67 12.41 -15.02
N TYR A 248 3.41 11.29 -15.70
CA TYR A 248 2.96 10.04 -15.06
C TYR A 248 3.98 9.51 -14.06
N SER A 249 5.26 9.41 -14.45
CA SER A 249 6.31 8.89 -13.57
C SER A 249 6.51 9.79 -12.34
N LEU A 250 6.49 11.12 -12.51
CA LEU A 250 6.58 12.06 -11.40
C LEU A 250 5.40 11.90 -10.43
N VAL A 251 4.18 11.88 -10.95
CA VAL A 251 2.96 11.73 -10.13
C VAL A 251 2.95 10.38 -9.42
N MET A 252 3.22 9.28 -10.12
CA MET A 252 3.19 7.94 -9.53
C MET A 252 4.30 7.76 -8.49
N THR A 253 5.50 8.27 -8.75
CA THR A 253 6.61 8.23 -7.79
C THR A 253 6.27 9.01 -6.52
N ALA A 254 5.79 10.25 -6.66
CA ALA A 254 5.48 11.10 -5.53
C ALA A 254 4.26 10.61 -4.74
N SER A 255 3.18 10.17 -5.41
CA SER A 255 2.00 9.64 -4.73
C SER A 255 2.29 8.33 -4.00
N ALA A 256 3.07 7.44 -4.60
CA ALA A 256 3.53 6.22 -3.95
C ALA A 256 4.38 6.51 -2.72
N ALA A 257 5.34 7.43 -2.82
CA ALA A 257 6.17 7.84 -1.70
C ALA A 257 5.32 8.39 -0.54
N ILE A 258 4.32 9.22 -0.85
CA ILE A 258 3.42 9.82 0.16
C ILE A 258 2.63 8.74 0.90
N PHE A 259 1.93 7.85 0.21
CA PHE A 259 1.09 6.89 0.93
C PHE A 259 1.91 5.76 1.58
N ILE A 260 3.04 5.32 1.01
CA ILE A 260 3.95 4.39 1.69
C ILE A 260 4.54 5.04 2.95
N CYS A 261 4.96 6.31 2.87
CA CYS A 261 5.38 7.07 4.04
C CYS A 261 4.29 7.09 5.12
N LEU A 262 3.06 7.40 4.72
CA LEU A 262 1.91 7.47 5.63
C LEU A 262 1.71 6.14 6.36
N PHE A 263 1.63 5.03 5.64
CA PHE A 263 1.47 3.69 6.23
C PHE A 263 2.69 3.27 7.04
N PHE A 264 3.90 3.61 6.58
CA PHE A 264 5.14 3.28 7.30
C PHE A 264 5.17 3.95 8.67
N VAL A 265 5.02 5.27 8.75
CA VAL A 265 5.13 6.01 10.01
C VAL A 265 4.02 5.67 10.99
N GLN A 266 2.86 5.23 10.50
CA GLN A 266 1.75 4.77 11.33
C GLN A 266 2.03 3.45 12.06
N HIS A 267 3.09 2.72 11.69
CA HIS A 267 3.53 1.48 12.35
C HIS A 267 4.96 1.55 12.88
N ASN A 268 5.79 2.42 12.32
CA ASN A 268 7.20 2.54 12.66
C ASN A 268 7.46 3.82 13.48
N PHE A 269 7.35 3.71 14.79
CA PHE A 269 7.54 4.81 15.73
C PHE A 269 8.12 4.31 17.07
N ASN A 270 8.59 5.21 17.91
CA ASN A 270 9.11 4.87 19.23
C ASN A 270 8.04 4.23 20.11
N GLY A 271 8.30 3.05 20.64
CA GLY A 271 7.37 2.32 21.51
C GLY A 271 6.27 1.57 20.73
N SER A 272 6.34 1.47 19.39
CA SER A 272 5.41 0.65 18.62
C SER A 272 5.47 -0.81 19.08
N TYR A 273 4.32 -1.36 19.49
CA TYR A 273 4.19 -2.71 20.02
C TYR A 273 4.65 -3.78 19.03
N ALA A 274 5.42 -4.73 19.56
CA ALA A 274 5.85 -5.92 18.83
C ALA A 274 5.89 -7.13 19.79
N SER A 275 5.48 -8.29 19.35
CA SER A 275 5.52 -9.53 20.16
C SER A 275 5.60 -10.78 19.31
N ALA A 276 6.17 -11.85 19.88
CA ALA A 276 6.08 -13.18 19.31
C ALA A 276 4.64 -13.71 19.38
N THR A 277 4.28 -14.60 18.48
CA THR A 277 2.92 -15.17 18.34
C THR A 277 2.34 -15.66 19.67
N LYS A 278 3.17 -16.25 20.54
CA LYS A 278 2.74 -16.79 21.84
C LYS A 278 2.13 -15.74 22.77
N ASN A 279 2.63 -14.52 22.75
CA ASN A 279 2.22 -13.43 23.65
C ASN A 279 1.51 -12.29 22.89
N TRP A 280 1.39 -12.41 21.57
CA TRP A 280 0.83 -11.37 20.74
C TRP A 280 -0.69 -11.21 20.92
N SER A 281 -1.15 -9.98 20.86
CA SER A 281 -2.56 -9.61 20.93
C SER A 281 -2.95 -8.72 19.77
N ASN A 282 -3.92 -9.14 18.96
CA ASN A 282 -4.47 -8.30 17.89
C ASN A 282 -5.02 -6.96 18.39
N PHE A 283 -5.63 -6.95 19.57
CA PHE A 283 -6.17 -5.73 20.17
C PHE A 283 -5.06 -4.74 20.54
N ILE A 284 -3.98 -5.23 21.18
CA ILE A 284 -2.83 -4.39 21.53
C ILE A 284 -2.11 -3.95 20.25
N GLY A 285 -1.90 -4.85 19.29
CA GLY A 285 -1.32 -4.51 18.00
C GLY A 285 -2.11 -3.44 17.24
N ALA A 286 -3.44 -3.41 17.36
CA ALA A 286 -4.27 -2.37 16.75
C ALA A 286 -4.10 -0.99 17.42
N LEU A 287 -3.89 -0.93 18.73
CA LEU A 287 -3.85 0.32 19.49
C LEU A 287 -2.43 0.84 19.73
N GLU A 288 -1.52 -0.05 20.14
CA GLU A 288 -0.15 0.29 20.52
C GLU A 288 0.86 0.00 19.39
N GLY A 289 0.50 -0.87 18.43
CA GLY A 289 1.25 -1.12 17.20
C GLY A 289 0.83 -0.22 16.04
N SER A 290 -0.02 0.78 16.29
CA SER A 290 -0.39 1.79 15.30
C SER A 290 -0.47 3.18 15.93
N SER A 291 -0.12 4.21 15.16
CA SER A 291 -0.20 5.61 15.57
C SER A 291 -1.23 6.38 14.76
N ASN A 292 -1.71 7.48 15.32
CA ASN A 292 -2.53 8.46 14.62
C ASN A 292 -1.64 9.63 14.15
N LEU A 293 -2.03 10.29 13.04
CA LEU A 293 -1.33 11.46 12.54
C LEU A 293 -2.15 12.73 12.77
N ALA A 294 -1.59 13.70 13.45
CA ALA A 294 -2.17 15.03 13.62
C ALA A 294 -2.00 15.86 12.35
N LEU A 295 -2.92 15.68 11.41
CA LEU A 295 -2.91 16.36 10.12
C LEU A 295 -3.95 17.49 10.06
N PRO A 296 -3.69 18.60 9.35
CA PRO A 296 -4.71 19.61 9.08
C PRO A 296 -5.85 19.02 8.25
N ASN A 297 -7.07 19.58 8.40
CA ASN A 297 -8.29 19.04 7.80
C ASN A 297 -8.21 18.87 6.27
N TRP A 298 -7.57 19.80 5.58
CA TRP A 298 -7.42 19.74 4.13
C TRP A 298 -6.53 18.56 3.69
N LEU A 299 -5.48 18.26 4.46
CA LEU A 299 -4.59 17.13 4.17
C LEU A 299 -5.26 15.79 4.53
N ASN A 300 -6.02 15.74 5.65
CA ASN A 300 -6.85 14.59 5.98
C ASN A 300 -7.87 14.27 4.89
N TRP A 301 -8.40 15.28 4.21
CA TRP A 301 -9.29 15.06 3.08
C TRP A 301 -8.60 14.29 1.95
N PHE A 302 -7.36 14.64 1.60
CA PHE A 302 -6.61 13.91 0.57
C PHE A 302 -6.27 12.48 0.99
N PHE A 303 -6.10 12.21 2.27
CA PHE A 303 -5.80 10.87 2.78
C PHE A 303 -7.05 10.10 3.25
N ALA A 304 -8.25 10.61 2.97
CA ALA A 304 -9.51 9.97 3.34
C ALA A 304 -9.57 9.59 4.84
N ASP A 305 -9.15 10.48 5.73
CA ASP A 305 -9.14 10.32 7.19
C ASP A 305 -8.38 9.07 7.72
N ILE A 306 -7.52 8.41 6.89
CA ILE A 306 -6.73 7.24 7.33
C ILE A 306 -5.72 7.59 8.42
N SER A 307 -5.52 8.88 8.71
CA SER A 307 -4.73 9.37 9.84
C SER A 307 -5.26 8.93 11.20
N PHE A 308 -6.54 8.59 11.33
CA PHE A 308 -7.15 7.97 12.52
C PHE A 308 -6.91 6.46 12.53
N HIS A 309 -5.64 6.06 12.49
CA HIS A 309 -5.22 4.72 12.12
C HIS A 309 -5.44 3.67 13.22
N SER A 310 -5.35 4.07 14.49
CA SER A 310 -5.63 3.15 15.61
C SER A 310 -7.08 2.66 15.59
N ILE A 311 -8.05 3.54 15.30
CA ILE A 311 -9.46 3.17 15.13
C ILE A 311 -9.65 2.33 13.87
N HIS A 312 -8.93 2.64 12.79
CA HIS A 312 -8.97 1.85 11.56
C HIS A 312 -8.44 0.42 11.79
N HIS A 313 -7.31 0.24 12.49
CA HIS A 313 -6.80 -1.07 12.88
C HIS A 313 -7.70 -1.81 13.88
N LEU A 314 -8.35 -1.08 14.77
CA LEU A 314 -9.31 -1.66 15.70
C LEU A 314 -10.53 -2.24 14.96
N CYS A 315 -10.99 -1.57 13.89
CA CYS A 315 -12.09 -2.04 13.06
C CYS A 315 -12.01 -1.48 11.64
N ASP A 316 -11.41 -2.23 10.73
CA ASP A 316 -11.23 -1.94 9.31
C ASP A 316 -12.54 -1.79 8.51
N ARG A 317 -13.67 -2.21 9.10
CA ARG A 317 -15.01 -2.11 8.50
C ARG A 317 -15.67 -0.73 8.67
N ILE A 318 -15.04 0.19 9.40
CA ILE A 318 -15.51 1.58 9.52
C ILE A 318 -15.11 2.30 8.23
N PRO A 319 -16.07 2.85 7.44
CA PRO A 319 -15.71 3.63 6.26
C PRO A 319 -14.95 4.90 6.67
N ASN A 320 -14.04 5.34 5.82
CA ASN A 320 -13.17 6.49 6.10
C ASN A 320 -13.94 7.73 6.58
N TYR A 321 -15.08 8.03 5.95
CA TYR A 321 -15.92 9.18 6.29
C TYR A 321 -16.60 9.09 7.67
N ASN A 322 -16.41 8.02 8.43
CA ASN A 322 -16.84 7.84 9.81
C ASN A 322 -15.65 7.67 10.78
N LEU A 323 -14.39 7.51 10.31
CA LEU A 323 -13.21 7.26 11.16
C LEU A 323 -13.01 8.39 12.16
N ARG A 324 -13.04 9.65 11.71
CA ARG A 324 -12.90 10.82 12.58
C ARG A 324 -13.96 10.85 13.68
N ALA A 325 -15.23 10.66 13.32
CA ALA A 325 -16.31 10.68 14.28
C ALA A 325 -16.21 9.54 15.29
N CYS A 326 -15.80 8.34 14.84
CA CYS A 326 -15.54 7.20 15.72
C CYS A 326 -14.37 7.47 16.67
N HIS A 327 -13.28 8.06 16.18
CA HIS A 327 -12.12 8.44 16.99
C HIS A 327 -12.51 9.44 18.10
N LEU A 328 -13.23 10.49 17.74
CA LEU A 328 -13.67 11.51 18.70
C LEU A 328 -14.62 10.93 19.76
N GLN A 329 -15.52 10.04 19.38
CA GLN A 329 -16.44 9.37 20.32
C GLN A 329 -15.72 8.49 21.34
N ASN A 330 -14.59 7.90 20.94
CA ASN A 330 -13.80 6.99 21.76
C ASN A 330 -12.50 7.64 22.29
N HIS A 331 -12.37 8.96 22.20
CA HIS A 331 -11.14 9.69 22.56
C HIS A 331 -10.62 9.33 23.95
N HIS A 332 -11.50 9.21 24.95
CA HIS A 332 -11.15 8.85 26.32
C HIS A 332 -10.52 7.46 26.49
N LEU A 333 -10.71 6.55 25.49
CA LEU A 333 -10.07 5.24 25.46
C LEU A 333 -8.76 5.24 24.63
N LEU A 334 -8.46 6.35 23.96
CA LEU A 334 -7.31 6.51 23.07
C LEU A 334 -6.27 7.49 23.63
N GLU A 335 -6.39 7.88 24.90
CA GLU A 335 -5.48 8.85 25.54
C GLU A 335 -3.99 8.41 25.48
N ASN A 336 -3.74 7.09 25.53
CA ASN A 336 -2.40 6.53 25.43
C ASN A 336 -2.00 6.14 23.99
N ALA A 337 -2.89 6.30 22.99
CA ALA A 337 -2.56 6.02 21.61
C ALA A 337 -1.55 7.05 21.08
N MET A 338 -0.49 6.57 20.43
CA MET A 338 0.54 7.46 19.86
C MET A 338 -0.08 8.42 18.84
N ILE A 339 0.21 9.70 19.01
CA ILE A 339 -0.14 10.75 18.05
C ILE A 339 1.15 11.36 17.53
N LEU A 340 1.41 11.19 16.23
CA LEU A 340 2.54 11.76 15.52
C LEU A 340 2.15 13.07 14.83
N ARG A 341 3.06 14.04 14.84
CA ARG A 341 2.97 15.27 14.05
C ARG A 341 3.81 15.15 12.78
N LEU A 342 3.67 16.08 11.86
CA LEU A 342 4.49 16.08 10.63
C LEU A 342 5.98 16.18 10.94
N GLU A 343 6.36 16.87 12.01
CA GLU A 343 7.75 17.01 12.49
C GLU A 343 8.35 15.70 13.02
N ASP A 344 7.52 14.73 13.44
CA ASP A 344 7.95 13.45 13.96
C ASP A 344 8.26 12.42 12.84
N ILE A 345 7.76 12.66 11.64
CA ILE A 345 7.88 11.75 10.49
C ILE A 345 9.33 11.35 10.20
N PRO A 346 10.31 12.28 10.14
CA PRO A 346 11.69 11.90 9.86
C PRO A 346 12.28 10.92 10.89
N ASN A 347 11.88 11.06 12.17
CA ASN A 347 12.36 10.19 13.23
C ASN A 347 11.80 8.76 13.11
N CYS A 348 10.60 8.60 12.58
CA CYS A 348 9.97 7.29 12.41
C CYS A 348 10.79 6.35 11.51
N PHE A 349 11.55 6.87 10.55
CA PHE A 349 12.42 6.08 9.67
C PHE A 349 13.62 5.43 10.37
N ASN A 350 13.87 5.76 11.65
CA ASN A 350 14.90 5.12 12.45
C ASN A 350 14.41 3.82 13.10
N TYR A 351 13.08 3.64 13.29
CA TYR A 351 12.51 2.48 13.99
C TYR A 351 12.23 1.35 13.00
N ILE A 352 13.28 0.58 12.70
CA ILE A 352 13.28 -0.44 11.64
C ILE A 352 13.81 -1.80 12.09
N LEU A 353 13.94 -2.02 13.40
CA LEU A 353 14.31 -3.30 13.98
C LEU A 353 13.29 -3.71 15.05
N TRP A 354 13.04 -5.01 15.22
CA TRP A 354 12.27 -5.56 16.33
C TRP A 354 13.21 -5.84 17.50
N ASP A 355 12.91 -5.26 18.66
CA ASP A 355 13.54 -5.59 19.93
C ASP A 355 12.73 -6.68 20.64
N GLU A 356 13.29 -7.88 20.69
CA GLU A 356 12.60 -9.08 21.21
C GLU A 356 12.44 -9.03 22.73
N ASP A 357 13.36 -8.37 23.43
CA ASP A 357 13.35 -8.24 24.90
C ASP A 357 12.38 -7.15 25.34
N MET A 358 12.44 -5.99 24.68
CA MET A 358 11.60 -4.84 25.00
C MET A 358 10.21 -4.91 24.37
N GLN A 359 9.96 -5.90 23.48
CA GLN A 359 8.69 -6.10 22.75
C GLN A 359 8.18 -4.84 22.00
N GLN A 360 9.11 -4.14 21.33
CA GLN A 360 8.82 -2.92 20.60
C GLN A 360 9.79 -2.73 19.42
N LEU A 361 9.52 -1.72 18.61
CA LEU A 361 10.48 -1.31 17.58
C LEU A 361 11.67 -0.55 18.19
N THR A 362 12.84 -0.79 17.63
CA THR A 362 14.09 -0.13 18.01
C THR A 362 14.88 0.35 16.79
N THR A 363 16.01 1.02 17.03
CA THR A 363 16.83 1.66 15.99
C THR A 363 18.15 0.93 15.78
N ILE A 364 18.76 1.10 14.59
CA ILE A 364 20.13 0.61 14.32
C ILE A 364 21.15 1.24 15.32
N ALA A 365 20.93 2.48 15.75
CA ALA A 365 21.81 3.14 16.71
C ALA A 365 21.77 2.46 18.10
N ALA A 366 20.59 2.01 18.54
CA ALA A 366 20.44 1.23 19.77
C ALA A 366 21.11 -0.15 19.65
N ALA A 367 20.94 -0.82 18.49
CA ALA A 367 21.57 -2.11 18.19
C ALA A 367 23.10 -2.06 18.29
N LYS A 368 23.74 -0.99 17.78
CA LYS A 368 25.20 -0.79 17.89
C LYS A 368 25.69 -0.62 19.32
N LYS A 369 24.97 0.18 20.13
CA LYS A 369 25.33 0.37 21.55
C LYS A 369 25.29 -0.93 22.35
N LEU A 370 24.34 -1.82 22.06
CA LEU A 370 24.25 -3.12 22.72
C LEU A 370 25.39 -4.05 22.28
N GLY A 371 25.82 -4.01 21.02
CA GLY A 371 26.96 -4.75 20.52
C GLY A 371 28.30 -4.29 21.13
N ASP A 372 28.46 -2.98 21.37
CA ASP A 372 29.67 -2.42 21.99
C ASP A 372 29.76 -2.71 23.50
N ILE A 373 28.67 -3.05 24.17
CA ILE A 373 28.62 -3.41 25.59
C ILE A 373 28.87 -4.92 25.79
N ALA A 374 28.62 -5.74 24.78
CA ALA A 374 28.75 -7.19 24.83
C ALA A 374 30.19 -7.68 24.51
N VAL A 375 31.13 -6.80 24.13
CA VAL A 375 32.56 -7.05 23.90
C VAL A 375 33.36 -6.54 25.07
#